data_8356b20bcfe23c4fa18b8fe6aaf41c84
#
_entry.id   8356b20bcfe23c4fa18b8fe6aaf41c84
#
_cell.length_a   1.000
_cell.length_b   1.000
_cell.length_c   1.000
_cell.angle_alpha   90.00
_cell.angle_beta   90.00
_cell.angle_gamma   90.00
#
_symmetry.space_group_name_H-M   'P 1'
#
loop_
_entity.id
_entity.type
_entity.pdbx_description
1 polymer ?
#
loop_
_entity_poly.entity_id
_entity_poly.type
_entity_poly.pdbx_seq_one_letter_code
_entity_poly.pdbx_strand_id
1 'polypeptide(L)'
;PKLQKEMKKIIQQKVEFKKTVVSRKEALKTTKKEKQDFKVELINDLPEGEELSFYQSGNFLDLCRGPHVEDSSEINQKAFALTSVAGAYWRGDEKNAMLTRVYGVAFDTQKELDDYLLMLEEAKKRDHRKIGKEQELFLIDPMVGLGLVMWQPNGAILWHVMEEFWHREHLKAGYKLVRTPHIGSRNLWETSGHWGFYNESMYPPLEIGQSLSSAEQGAEIKNKEEYLLKPMNCP
;
A
#
# COMPACT_ATOMS: atom_id res chain seq x y z
N PRO A 1 13.11 2.42 -22.40
CA PRO A 1 13.27 1.79 -23.73
C PRO A 1 14.55 0.96 -23.84
N LYS A 2 15.73 1.49 -23.45
CA LYS A 2 17.00 0.75 -23.54
C LYS A 2 16.99 -0.55 -22.73
N LEU A 3 16.58 -0.47 -21.46
CA LEU A 3 16.53 -1.62 -20.56
C LEU A 3 15.59 -2.72 -21.10
N GLN A 4 14.40 -2.37 -21.54
CA GLN A 4 13.46 -3.33 -22.14
C GLN A 4 14.01 -4.01 -23.40
N LYS A 5 14.79 -3.27 -24.20
CA LYS A 5 15.45 -3.83 -25.39
C LYS A 5 16.50 -4.89 -25.01
N GLU A 6 17.29 -4.63 -23.96
CA GLU A 6 18.28 -5.59 -23.46
C GLU A 6 17.60 -6.82 -22.83
N MET A 7 16.53 -6.63 -22.07
CA MET A 7 15.72 -7.74 -21.55
C MET A 7 15.21 -8.65 -22.67
N LYS A 8 14.70 -8.07 -23.77
CA LYS A 8 14.27 -8.87 -24.95
C LYS A 8 15.41 -9.69 -25.56
N LYS A 9 16.62 -9.13 -25.63
CA LYS A 9 17.80 -9.88 -26.11
C LYS A 9 18.15 -11.05 -25.19
N ILE A 10 18.09 -10.85 -23.86
CA ILE A 10 18.37 -11.92 -22.88
C ILE A 10 17.36 -13.06 -23.04
N ILE A 11 16.05 -12.73 -23.20
CA ILE A 11 15.00 -13.72 -23.43
C ILE A 11 15.31 -14.56 -24.67
N GLN A 12 15.80 -13.94 -25.76
CA GLN A 12 16.14 -14.64 -27.00
C GLN A 12 17.34 -15.59 -26.86
N GLN A 13 18.18 -15.39 -25.87
CA GLN A 13 19.37 -16.21 -25.64
C GLN A 13 19.06 -17.59 -25.01
N LYS A 14 17.81 -17.84 -24.59
CA LYS A 14 17.38 -19.06 -23.94
C LYS A 14 18.24 -19.41 -22.72
N VAL A 15 18.38 -18.43 -21.85
CA VAL A 15 19.23 -18.55 -20.66
C VAL A 15 18.50 -19.40 -19.61
N GLU A 16 19.14 -20.47 -19.15
CA GLU A 16 18.64 -21.36 -18.11
C GLU A 16 18.69 -20.69 -16.73
N PHE A 17 17.66 -20.94 -15.89
CA PHE A 17 17.60 -20.49 -14.51
C PHE A 17 17.91 -21.66 -13.57
N LYS A 18 19.12 -21.65 -12.98
CA LYS A 18 19.58 -22.71 -12.09
C LYS A 18 19.44 -22.32 -10.63
N LYS A 19 18.60 -23.06 -9.89
CA LYS A 19 18.48 -22.91 -8.44
C LYS A 19 19.61 -23.67 -7.75
N THR A 20 20.28 -23.02 -6.79
CA THR A 20 21.24 -23.64 -5.88
C THR A 20 20.89 -23.26 -4.45
N VAL A 21 20.56 -24.27 -3.64
CA VAL A 21 20.34 -24.09 -2.20
C VAL A 21 21.68 -24.00 -1.52
N VAL A 22 21.84 -23.01 -0.64
CA VAL A 22 23.09 -22.70 0.05
C VAL A 22 22.87 -22.49 1.53
N SER A 23 23.92 -22.72 2.31
CA SER A 23 23.92 -22.36 3.72
C SER A 23 23.97 -20.83 3.90
N ARG A 24 23.47 -20.32 5.04
CA ARG A 24 23.56 -18.88 5.39
C ARG A 24 24.99 -18.36 5.33
N LYS A 25 25.96 -19.17 5.77
CA LYS A 25 27.38 -18.82 5.74
C LYS A 25 27.91 -18.64 4.31
N GLU A 26 27.51 -19.51 3.40
CA GLU A 26 27.87 -19.41 1.98
C GLU A 26 27.19 -18.23 1.30
N ALA A 27 25.90 -18.02 1.59
CA ALA A 27 25.15 -16.87 1.07
C ALA A 27 25.81 -15.54 1.48
N LEU A 28 26.14 -15.37 2.75
CA LEU A 28 26.87 -14.19 3.26
C LEU A 28 28.24 -14.03 2.65
N LYS A 29 28.98 -15.13 2.45
CA LYS A 29 30.29 -15.09 1.80
C LYS A 29 30.20 -14.60 0.36
N THR A 30 29.23 -15.12 -0.39
CA THR A 30 29.01 -14.77 -1.81
C THR A 30 28.57 -13.31 -1.96
N THR A 31 27.56 -12.88 -1.21
CA THR A 31 27.04 -11.51 -1.28
C THR A 31 28.05 -10.45 -0.83
N LYS A 32 28.88 -10.75 0.19
CA LYS A 32 29.98 -9.86 0.60
C LYS A 32 31.06 -9.76 -0.47
N LYS A 33 31.43 -10.88 -1.13
CA LYS A 33 32.38 -10.88 -2.23
C LYS A 33 31.92 -10.00 -3.40
N GLU A 34 30.62 -10.02 -3.66
CA GLU A 34 30.01 -9.22 -4.73
C GLU A 34 29.63 -7.79 -4.30
N LYS A 35 29.97 -7.38 -3.06
CA LYS A 35 29.69 -6.05 -2.50
C LYS A 35 28.20 -5.69 -2.54
N GLN A 36 27.34 -6.67 -2.22
CA GLN A 36 25.89 -6.51 -2.22
C GLN A 36 25.38 -6.29 -0.78
N ASP A 37 25.70 -5.14 -0.20
CA ASP A 37 25.48 -4.83 1.22
C ASP A 37 24.01 -4.96 1.62
N PHE A 38 23.08 -4.53 0.78
CA PHE A 38 21.63 -4.68 1.04
C PHE A 38 21.20 -6.15 1.15
N LYS A 39 21.81 -7.05 0.37
CA LYS A 39 21.52 -8.48 0.47
C LYS A 39 22.15 -9.11 1.71
N VAL A 40 23.32 -8.63 2.12
CA VAL A 40 23.94 -9.04 3.39
C VAL A 40 23.00 -8.72 4.56
N GLU A 41 22.43 -7.52 4.55
CA GLU A 41 21.46 -7.08 5.56
C GLU A 41 20.19 -7.95 5.53
N LEU A 42 19.62 -8.20 4.35
CA LEU A 42 18.45 -9.09 4.20
C LEU A 42 18.72 -10.49 4.74
N ILE A 43 19.88 -11.10 4.40
CA ILE A 43 20.22 -12.45 4.87
C ILE A 43 20.32 -12.50 6.40
N ASN A 44 20.88 -11.45 7.02
CA ASN A 44 21.02 -11.40 8.48
C ASN A 44 19.66 -11.33 9.20
N ASP A 45 18.68 -10.69 8.58
CA ASP A 45 17.35 -10.51 9.18
C ASP A 45 16.41 -11.69 8.99
N LEU A 46 16.74 -12.62 8.09
CA LEU A 46 15.92 -13.82 7.91
C LEU A 46 15.96 -14.71 9.15
N PRO A 47 14.86 -15.38 9.52
CA PRO A 47 14.82 -16.33 10.62
C PRO A 47 15.88 -17.45 10.49
N GLU A 48 16.31 -17.99 11.62
CA GLU A 48 17.19 -19.18 11.61
C GLU A 48 16.43 -20.37 11.03
N GLY A 49 17.13 -21.12 10.15
CA GLY A 49 16.57 -22.31 9.51
C GLY A 49 15.80 -22.05 8.21
N GLU A 50 15.64 -20.80 7.78
CA GLU A 50 15.06 -20.51 6.48
C GLU A 50 15.98 -20.95 5.33
N GLU A 51 15.41 -21.65 4.33
CA GLU A 51 16.14 -22.09 3.14
C GLU A 51 16.56 -20.88 2.30
N LEU A 52 17.83 -20.78 2.03
CA LEU A 52 18.42 -19.75 1.18
C LEU A 52 18.81 -20.35 -0.16
N SER A 53 18.46 -19.68 -1.23
CA SER A 53 18.84 -20.11 -2.57
C SER A 53 19.31 -18.96 -3.44
N PHE A 54 20.24 -19.27 -4.32
CA PHE A 54 20.62 -18.43 -5.43
C PHE A 54 20.03 -18.98 -6.72
N TYR A 55 19.68 -18.07 -7.60
CA TYR A 55 19.37 -18.38 -9.00
C TYR A 55 20.45 -17.80 -9.89
N GLN A 56 21.00 -18.66 -10.71
CA GLN A 56 21.97 -18.27 -11.74
C GLN A 56 21.27 -18.21 -13.09
N SER A 57 21.46 -17.10 -13.81
CA SER A 57 20.96 -16.87 -15.15
C SER A 57 22.14 -16.39 -16.02
N GLY A 58 22.73 -17.28 -16.76
CA GLY A 58 23.99 -17.00 -17.46
C GLY A 58 25.11 -16.62 -16.49
N ASN A 59 25.63 -15.41 -16.65
CA ASN A 59 26.67 -14.85 -15.77
C ASN A 59 26.09 -14.09 -14.56
N PHE A 60 24.78 -13.97 -14.46
CA PHE A 60 24.12 -13.27 -13.37
C PHE A 60 23.72 -14.25 -12.27
N LEU A 61 24.08 -13.94 -11.03
CA LEU A 61 23.73 -14.71 -9.85
C LEU A 61 22.99 -13.81 -8.87
N ASP A 62 21.84 -14.25 -8.39
CA ASP A 62 21.07 -13.48 -7.43
C ASP A 62 20.46 -14.34 -6.31
N LEU A 63 20.37 -13.75 -5.11
CA LEU A 63 19.62 -14.32 -3.99
C LEU A 63 18.14 -14.25 -4.31
N CYS A 64 17.48 -15.38 -4.46
CA CYS A 64 16.06 -15.44 -4.79
C CYS A 64 15.42 -16.71 -4.25
N ARG A 65 14.18 -16.57 -3.77
CA ARG A 65 13.39 -17.69 -3.26
C ARG A 65 12.78 -18.52 -4.39
N GLY A 66 12.55 -17.90 -5.54
CA GLY A 66 11.82 -18.49 -6.67
C GLY A 66 10.29 -18.57 -6.43
N PRO A 67 9.55 -19.37 -7.20
CA PRO A 67 10.03 -20.13 -8.35
C PRO A 67 10.40 -19.26 -9.56
N HIS A 68 11.13 -19.84 -10.49
CA HIS A 68 11.39 -19.28 -11.82
C HIS A 68 11.00 -20.30 -12.90
N VAL A 69 10.86 -19.82 -14.13
CA VAL A 69 10.78 -20.66 -15.32
C VAL A 69 12.07 -21.47 -15.50
N GLU A 70 12.07 -22.54 -16.28
CA GLU A 70 13.28 -23.35 -16.53
C GLU A 70 14.30 -22.57 -17.34
N ASP A 71 13.85 -21.89 -18.39
CA ASP A 71 14.69 -21.01 -19.16
C ASP A 71 13.93 -19.76 -19.66
N SER A 72 14.68 -18.76 -20.13
CA SER A 72 14.11 -17.49 -20.57
C SER A 72 13.23 -17.59 -21.82
N SER A 73 13.27 -18.71 -22.59
CA SER A 73 12.42 -18.86 -23.79
C SER A 73 10.94 -19.06 -23.46
N GLU A 74 10.61 -19.45 -22.23
CA GLU A 74 9.23 -19.53 -21.76
C GLU A 74 8.58 -18.15 -21.58
N ILE A 75 9.39 -17.09 -21.48
CA ILE A 75 8.90 -15.72 -21.35
C ILE A 75 8.56 -15.17 -22.73
N ASN A 76 7.29 -14.81 -22.93
CA ASN A 76 6.89 -14.18 -24.18
C ASN A 76 7.45 -12.77 -24.29
N GLN A 77 8.47 -12.59 -25.14
CA GLN A 77 9.13 -11.29 -25.36
C GLN A 77 8.23 -10.18 -25.90
N LYS A 78 7.04 -10.51 -26.42
CA LYS A 78 6.04 -9.54 -26.88
C LYS A 78 5.00 -9.20 -25.80
N ALA A 79 4.95 -9.99 -24.74
CA ALA A 79 3.92 -9.90 -23.72
C ALA A 79 4.42 -9.28 -22.40
N PHE A 80 5.54 -8.58 -22.40
CA PHE A 80 5.99 -7.80 -21.24
C PHE A 80 6.35 -6.36 -21.60
N ALA A 81 6.15 -5.45 -20.65
CA ALA A 81 6.53 -4.05 -20.77
C ALA A 81 7.04 -3.49 -19.43
N LEU A 82 7.99 -2.56 -19.50
CA LEU A 82 8.37 -1.72 -18.38
C LEU A 82 7.44 -0.50 -18.34
N THR A 83 6.77 -0.29 -17.21
CA THR A 83 5.69 0.70 -17.09
C THR A 83 6.13 2.00 -16.45
N SER A 84 6.98 1.94 -15.41
CA SER A 84 7.43 3.14 -14.71
C SER A 84 8.77 2.95 -14.01
N VAL A 85 9.33 4.08 -13.58
CA VAL A 85 10.52 4.15 -12.72
C VAL A 85 10.21 5.09 -11.56
N ALA A 86 10.54 4.70 -10.34
CA ALA A 86 10.36 5.52 -9.16
C ALA A 86 11.54 5.38 -8.19
N GLY A 87 11.79 6.41 -7.40
CA GLY A 87 12.65 6.29 -6.22
C GLY A 87 11.96 5.49 -5.13
N ALA A 88 12.72 4.72 -4.39
CA ALA A 88 12.22 4.00 -3.23
C ALA A 88 13.33 3.94 -2.16
N TYR A 89 13.05 4.47 -0.99
CA TYR A 89 13.98 4.35 0.13
C TYR A 89 14.11 2.89 0.57
N TRP A 90 15.33 2.48 0.89
CA TRP A 90 15.57 1.15 1.44
C TRP A 90 14.73 0.95 2.69
N ARG A 91 13.95 -0.14 2.74
CA ARG A 91 13.00 -0.46 3.82
C ARG A 91 11.92 0.59 4.10
N GLY A 92 11.69 1.50 3.17
CA GLY A 92 10.67 2.53 3.32
C GLY A 92 11.04 3.67 4.27
N ASP A 93 12.24 3.71 4.82
CA ASP A 93 12.71 4.77 5.69
C ASP A 93 13.49 5.82 4.87
N GLU A 94 13.05 7.08 4.94
CA GLU A 94 13.65 8.21 4.21
C GLU A 94 15.10 8.53 4.62
N LYS A 95 15.54 8.03 5.78
CA LYS A 95 16.93 8.14 6.25
C LYS A 95 17.88 7.17 5.55
N ASN A 96 17.35 6.15 4.93
CA ASN A 96 18.12 5.14 4.23
C ASN A 96 18.42 5.55 2.78
N ALA A 97 19.26 4.77 2.11
CA ALA A 97 19.63 5.00 0.73
C ALA A 97 18.39 4.96 -0.19
N MET A 98 18.29 5.95 -1.08
CA MET A 98 17.28 5.95 -2.13
C MET A 98 17.72 5.05 -3.28
N LEU A 99 16.92 4.03 -3.56
CA LEU A 99 17.10 3.10 -4.66
C LEU A 99 16.21 3.48 -5.85
N THR A 100 16.57 3.00 -7.02
CA THR A 100 15.74 3.12 -8.22
C THR A 100 14.93 1.85 -8.41
N ARG A 101 13.60 1.96 -8.36
CA ARG A 101 12.67 0.86 -8.60
C ARG A 101 12.12 0.96 -10.02
N VAL A 102 12.28 -0.10 -10.79
CA VAL A 102 11.71 -0.23 -12.13
C VAL A 102 10.51 -1.16 -12.06
N TYR A 103 9.36 -0.67 -12.52
CA TYR A 103 8.13 -1.45 -12.58
C TYR A 103 7.93 -2.02 -13.97
N GLY A 104 7.41 -3.23 -14.03
CA GLY A 104 7.05 -3.88 -15.26
C GLY A 104 5.89 -4.85 -15.06
N VAL A 105 5.30 -5.25 -16.17
CA VAL A 105 4.23 -6.24 -16.23
C VAL A 105 4.55 -7.28 -17.28
N ALA A 106 4.10 -8.51 -17.07
CA ALA A 106 4.23 -9.60 -18.03
C ALA A 106 2.93 -10.40 -18.07
N PHE A 107 2.58 -10.87 -19.26
CA PHE A 107 1.38 -11.66 -19.54
C PHE A 107 1.74 -12.84 -20.44
N ASP A 108 0.82 -13.77 -20.63
CA ASP A 108 1.02 -14.92 -21.51
C ASP A 108 0.97 -14.50 -22.98
N THR A 109 0.10 -13.54 -23.32
CA THR A 109 -0.11 -13.06 -24.68
C THR A 109 0.13 -11.57 -24.84
N GLN A 110 0.53 -11.16 -26.03
CA GLN A 110 0.65 -9.73 -26.38
C GLN A 110 -0.69 -9.02 -26.25
N LYS A 111 -1.81 -9.67 -26.60
CA LYS A 111 -3.14 -9.07 -26.50
C LYS A 111 -3.48 -8.69 -25.07
N GLU A 112 -3.22 -9.55 -24.10
CA GLU A 112 -3.45 -9.25 -22.67
C GLU A 112 -2.60 -8.07 -22.21
N LEU A 113 -1.34 -7.98 -22.67
CA LEU A 113 -0.51 -6.82 -22.37
C LEU A 113 -1.09 -5.54 -22.97
N ASP A 114 -1.51 -5.57 -24.23
CA ASP A 114 -2.06 -4.41 -24.93
C ASP A 114 -3.37 -3.95 -24.27
N ASP A 115 -4.25 -4.88 -23.91
CA ASP A 115 -5.49 -4.61 -23.17
C ASP A 115 -5.21 -3.99 -21.79
N TYR A 116 -4.20 -4.49 -21.07
CA TYR A 116 -3.78 -3.95 -19.79
C TYR A 116 -3.19 -2.53 -19.91
N LEU A 117 -2.35 -2.29 -20.89
CA LEU A 117 -1.76 -0.97 -21.13
C LEU A 117 -2.84 0.04 -21.51
N LEU A 118 -3.81 -0.36 -22.35
CA LEU A 118 -4.98 0.46 -22.68
C LEU A 118 -5.80 0.78 -21.42
N MET A 119 -6.04 -0.21 -20.56
CA MET A 119 -6.73 -0.01 -19.29
C MET A 119 -6.00 1.02 -18.39
N LEU A 120 -4.66 0.96 -18.32
CA LEU A 120 -3.88 1.94 -17.56
C LEU A 120 -3.98 3.36 -18.14
N GLU A 121 -4.02 3.50 -19.47
CA GLU A 121 -4.22 4.81 -20.11
C GLU A 121 -5.62 5.36 -19.83
N GLU A 122 -6.64 4.54 -19.94
CA GLU A 122 -8.01 4.90 -19.59
C GLU A 122 -8.15 5.26 -18.10
N ALA A 123 -7.48 4.52 -17.21
CA ALA A 123 -7.47 4.83 -15.78
C ALA A 123 -6.89 6.21 -15.48
N LYS A 124 -5.82 6.62 -16.19
CA LYS A 124 -5.25 7.98 -16.06
C LYS A 124 -6.22 9.08 -16.47
N LYS A 125 -7.02 8.84 -17.53
CA LYS A 125 -8.06 9.80 -17.97
C LYS A 125 -9.18 9.93 -16.94
N ARG A 126 -9.46 8.84 -16.20
CA ARG A 126 -10.52 8.74 -15.18
C ARG A 126 -10.04 8.98 -13.76
N ASP A 127 -8.85 9.54 -13.57
CA ASP A 127 -8.34 9.88 -12.23
C ASP A 127 -9.30 10.86 -11.55
N HIS A 128 -9.88 10.43 -10.43
CA HIS A 128 -10.87 11.22 -9.68
C HIS A 128 -10.30 12.59 -9.22
N ARG A 129 -9.00 12.70 -8.98
CA ARG A 129 -8.34 13.95 -8.58
C ARG A 129 -8.35 14.96 -9.72
N LYS A 130 -8.17 14.47 -10.95
CA LYS A 130 -8.25 15.29 -12.17
C LYS A 130 -9.69 15.69 -12.44
N ILE A 131 -10.59 14.73 -12.55
CA ILE A 131 -12.01 14.95 -12.84
C ILE A 131 -12.65 15.80 -11.74
N GLY A 132 -12.37 15.52 -10.47
CA GLY A 132 -12.92 16.27 -9.35
C GLY A 132 -12.52 17.73 -9.35
N LYS A 133 -11.27 18.03 -9.76
CA LYS A 133 -10.82 19.41 -9.93
C LYS A 133 -11.44 20.10 -11.13
N GLU A 134 -11.50 19.42 -12.29
CA GLU A 134 -12.05 19.95 -13.54
C GLU A 134 -13.56 20.24 -13.44
N GLN A 135 -14.28 19.41 -12.69
CA GLN A 135 -15.73 19.53 -12.49
C GLN A 135 -16.11 20.24 -11.19
N GLU A 136 -15.16 20.78 -10.45
CA GLU A 136 -15.39 21.47 -9.18
C GLU A 136 -16.22 20.62 -8.19
N LEU A 137 -15.84 19.33 -8.03
CA LEU A 137 -16.57 18.42 -7.14
C LEU A 137 -16.14 18.57 -5.69
N PHE A 138 -14.86 18.82 -5.45
CA PHE A 138 -14.29 18.96 -4.11
C PHE A 138 -13.02 19.80 -4.11
N LEU A 139 -12.66 20.26 -2.94
CA LEU A 139 -11.36 20.91 -2.70
C LEU A 139 -10.75 20.40 -1.37
N ILE A 140 -9.45 20.54 -1.26
CA ILE A 140 -8.69 20.30 -0.04
C ILE A 140 -7.95 21.58 0.28
N ASP A 141 -8.21 22.15 1.47
CA ASP A 141 -7.55 23.37 1.93
C ASP A 141 -6.63 23.04 3.12
N PRO A 142 -5.35 23.42 3.09
CA PRO A 142 -4.43 23.20 4.20
C PRO A 142 -4.89 23.82 5.53
N MET A 143 -5.67 24.90 5.51
CA MET A 143 -6.23 25.50 6.72
C MET A 143 -7.28 24.63 7.40
N VAL A 144 -8.01 23.83 6.62
CA VAL A 144 -8.97 22.83 7.14
C VAL A 144 -8.25 21.57 7.59
N GLY A 145 -7.23 21.17 6.84
CA GLY A 145 -6.42 20.00 7.12
C GLY A 145 -6.18 19.12 5.88
N LEU A 146 -4.95 18.63 5.76
CA LEU A 146 -4.59 17.73 4.66
C LEU A 146 -5.38 16.42 4.77
N GLY A 147 -6.05 16.03 3.69
CA GLY A 147 -6.89 14.83 3.64
C GLY A 147 -8.34 15.05 4.06
N LEU A 148 -8.70 16.24 4.57
CA LEU A 148 -10.08 16.60 4.85
C LEU A 148 -10.72 17.22 3.62
N VAL A 149 -11.61 16.46 2.98
CA VAL A 149 -12.24 16.84 1.71
C VAL A 149 -13.46 17.73 1.97
N MET A 150 -13.47 18.91 1.35
CA MET A 150 -14.65 19.78 1.32
C MET A 150 -15.39 19.58 0.00
N TRP A 151 -16.62 19.09 0.07
CA TRP A 151 -17.46 18.88 -1.09
C TRP A 151 -18.05 20.21 -1.57
N GLN A 152 -17.82 20.53 -2.83
CA GLN A 152 -18.40 21.70 -3.48
C GLN A 152 -19.82 21.39 -3.97
N PRO A 153 -20.60 22.39 -4.40
CA PRO A 153 -22.01 22.18 -4.75
C PRO A 153 -22.24 21.01 -5.70
N ASN A 154 -21.46 20.88 -6.77
CA ASN A 154 -21.59 19.77 -7.73
C ASN A 154 -21.31 18.41 -7.08
N GLY A 155 -20.26 18.34 -6.26
CA GLY A 155 -19.91 17.13 -5.53
C GLY A 155 -20.91 16.77 -4.43
N ALA A 156 -21.43 17.76 -3.72
CA ALA A 156 -22.46 17.57 -2.69
C ALA A 156 -23.76 17.03 -3.26
N ILE A 157 -24.18 17.52 -4.43
CA ILE A 157 -25.35 16.97 -5.14
C ILE A 157 -25.10 15.53 -5.56
N LEU A 158 -23.93 15.23 -6.12
CA LEU A 158 -23.58 13.86 -6.51
C LEU A 158 -23.61 12.92 -5.31
N TRP A 159 -23.03 13.35 -4.18
CA TRP A 159 -23.08 12.61 -2.93
C TRP A 159 -24.51 12.34 -2.48
N HIS A 160 -25.36 13.39 -2.45
CA HIS A 160 -26.74 13.27 -2.04
C HIS A 160 -27.55 12.29 -2.91
N VAL A 161 -27.40 12.34 -4.23
CA VAL A 161 -28.09 11.42 -5.16
C VAL A 161 -27.67 9.97 -4.92
N MET A 162 -26.38 9.72 -4.63
CA MET A 162 -25.89 8.38 -4.33
C MET A 162 -26.40 7.88 -2.97
N GLU A 163 -26.41 8.73 -1.94
CA GLU A 163 -26.96 8.38 -0.62
C GLU A 163 -28.46 8.09 -0.70
N GLU A 164 -29.23 8.90 -1.41
CA GLU A 164 -30.66 8.69 -1.60
C GLU A 164 -30.95 7.35 -2.29
N PHE A 165 -30.22 7.05 -3.37
CA PHE A 165 -30.31 5.76 -4.04
C PHE A 165 -30.00 4.62 -3.08
N TRP A 166 -28.89 4.70 -2.36
CA TRP A 166 -28.44 3.67 -1.41
C TRP A 166 -29.47 3.45 -0.30
N HIS A 167 -29.93 4.51 0.34
CA HIS A 167 -30.96 4.43 1.38
C HIS A 167 -32.25 3.78 0.88
N ARG A 168 -32.73 4.20 -0.27
CA ARG A 168 -33.94 3.66 -0.86
C ARG A 168 -33.86 2.16 -1.12
N GLU A 169 -32.77 1.69 -1.70
CA GLU A 169 -32.57 0.27 -2.02
C GLU A 169 -32.42 -0.58 -0.74
N HIS A 170 -31.72 -0.07 0.26
CA HIS A 170 -31.58 -0.78 1.54
C HIS A 170 -32.87 -0.85 2.33
N LEU A 171 -33.64 0.24 2.37
CA LEU A 171 -34.97 0.22 3.02
C LEU A 171 -35.93 -0.77 2.33
N LYS A 172 -35.92 -0.85 0.99
CA LYS A 172 -36.69 -1.87 0.25
C LYS A 172 -36.27 -3.31 0.61
N ALA A 173 -34.99 -3.51 0.87
CA ALA A 173 -34.45 -4.80 1.29
C ALA A 173 -34.66 -5.12 2.78
N GLY A 174 -35.37 -4.27 3.53
CA GLY A 174 -35.71 -4.48 4.94
C GLY A 174 -34.66 -4.01 5.93
N TYR A 175 -33.60 -3.32 5.50
CA TYR A 175 -32.62 -2.72 6.41
C TYR A 175 -33.26 -1.54 7.16
N LYS A 176 -32.78 -1.31 8.37
CA LYS A 176 -33.22 -0.18 9.22
C LYS A 176 -32.09 0.85 9.34
N LEU A 177 -32.45 2.11 9.27
CA LEU A 177 -31.50 3.19 9.46
C LEU A 177 -31.16 3.35 10.93
N VAL A 178 -29.87 3.49 11.20
CA VAL A 178 -29.32 3.84 12.51
C VAL A 178 -28.40 5.05 12.38
N ARG A 179 -28.24 5.81 13.44
CA ARG A 179 -27.24 6.88 13.53
C ARG A 179 -26.47 6.70 14.81
N THR A 180 -25.16 6.60 14.69
CA THR A 180 -24.24 6.45 15.82
C THR A 180 -23.39 7.70 15.99
N PRO A 181 -22.89 8.02 17.21
CA PRO A 181 -22.02 9.16 17.44
C PRO A 181 -20.68 9.00 16.70
N HIS A 182 -20.00 10.14 16.47
CA HIS A 182 -18.68 10.17 15.81
C HIS A 182 -17.52 9.94 16.79
N ILE A 183 -17.80 10.04 18.08
CA ILE A 183 -16.87 9.74 19.17
C ILE A 183 -17.47 8.63 20.04
N GLY A 184 -16.62 7.80 20.60
CA GLY A 184 -17.03 6.71 21.49
C GLY A 184 -15.99 6.46 22.57
N SER A 185 -16.40 5.80 23.67
CA SER A 185 -15.47 5.40 24.71
C SER A 185 -14.37 4.49 24.16
N ARG A 186 -13.14 4.67 24.61
CA ARG A 186 -11.99 3.84 24.27
C ARG A 186 -12.26 2.34 24.49
N ASN A 187 -13.04 1.99 25.53
CA ASN A 187 -13.40 0.60 25.81
C ASN A 187 -14.08 -0.12 24.63
N LEU A 188 -14.84 0.61 23.79
CA LEU A 188 -15.44 0.05 22.58
C LEU A 188 -14.37 -0.50 21.62
N TRP A 189 -13.32 0.26 21.43
CA TRP A 189 -12.22 -0.06 20.50
C TRP A 189 -11.27 -1.13 21.06
N GLU A 190 -11.12 -1.19 22.38
CA GLU A 190 -10.40 -2.25 23.07
C GLU A 190 -11.16 -3.58 22.99
N THR A 191 -12.47 -3.57 23.26
CA THR A 191 -13.34 -4.75 23.18
C THR A 191 -13.38 -5.33 21.77
N SER A 192 -13.43 -4.48 20.75
CA SER A 192 -13.42 -4.90 19.33
C SER A 192 -12.03 -5.26 18.80
N GLY A 193 -10.96 -5.07 19.58
CA GLY A 193 -9.57 -5.35 19.19
C GLY A 193 -8.93 -4.29 18.29
N HIS A 194 -9.69 -3.27 17.83
CA HIS A 194 -9.17 -2.25 16.94
C HIS A 194 -8.07 -1.40 17.55
N TRP A 195 -8.16 -1.13 18.85
CA TRP A 195 -7.13 -0.36 19.54
C TRP A 195 -5.75 -1.02 19.47
N GLY A 196 -5.66 -2.32 19.66
CA GLY A 196 -4.39 -3.05 19.59
C GLY A 196 -3.78 -3.09 18.19
N PHE A 197 -4.61 -2.96 17.15
CA PHE A 197 -4.16 -3.13 15.74
C PHE A 197 -3.91 -1.80 15.02
N TYR A 198 -4.66 -0.74 15.35
CA TYR A 198 -4.71 0.50 14.56
C TYR A 198 -4.38 1.76 15.35
N ASN A 199 -3.98 1.67 16.63
CA ASN A 199 -3.74 2.83 17.50
C ASN A 199 -2.75 3.84 16.90
N GLU A 200 -1.73 3.37 16.17
CA GLU A 200 -0.75 4.24 15.50
C GLU A 200 -1.34 5.08 14.36
N SER A 201 -2.48 4.65 13.80
CA SER A 201 -3.20 5.34 12.73
C SER A 201 -4.44 6.07 13.21
N MET A 202 -4.71 6.08 14.52
CA MET A 202 -5.84 6.78 15.12
C MET A 202 -5.40 8.15 15.65
N TYR A 203 -6.36 9.08 15.76
CA TYR A 203 -6.14 10.27 16.54
C TYR A 203 -5.91 9.90 18.02
N PRO A 204 -5.07 10.66 18.74
CA PRO A 204 -4.85 10.39 20.16
C PRO A 204 -6.18 10.51 20.94
N PRO A 205 -6.33 9.74 22.03
CA PRO A 205 -7.52 9.81 22.87
C PRO A 205 -7.82 11.22 23.37
N LEU A 206 -9.10 11.56 23.41
CA LEU A 206 -9.61 12.76 24.05
C LEU A 206 -9.91 12.43 25.51
N GLU A 207 -9.19 13.06 26.44
CA GLU A 207 -9.49 12.95 27.87
C GLU A 207 -10.65 13.91 28.22
N ILE A 208 -11.75 13.35 28.70
CA ILE A 208 -12.89 14.11 29.20
C ILE A 208 -12.96 13.90 30.70
N GLY A 209 -12.76 14.97 31.46
CA GLY A 209 -12.95 14.95 32.89
C GLY A 209 -14.25 15.67 33.29
N GLN A 210 -15.06 15.07 34.15
CA GLN A 210 -16.14 15.80 34.81
C GLN A 210 -15.56 16.64 35.93
N SER A 211 -15.54 17.96 35.73
CA SER A 211 -15.36 18.88 36.85
C SER A 211 -16.65 18.88 37.68
N LEU A 212 -16.59 18.35 38.88
CA LEU A 212 -17.71 18.33 39.81
C LEU A 212 -18.00 19.70 40.46
N SER A 213 -17.30 20.75 40.14
CA SER A 213 -17.64 22.10 40.58
C SER A 213 -17.21 23.15 39.53
N SER A 214 -18.13 23.94 39.14
CA SER A 214 -18.00 25.08 38.21
C SER A 214 -17.25 26.29 38.81
N ALA A 215 -16.47 26.15 39.86
CA ALA A 215 -16.00 27.28 40.63
C ALA A 215 -14.51 27.30 41.00
N GLU A 216 -13.73 26.26 40.83
CA GLU A 216 -12.32 26.31 41.25
C GLU A 216 -11.36 25.94 40.12
N GLN A 217 -10.63 26.93 39.65
CA GLN A 217 -9.47 26.75 38.81
C GLN A 217 -8.41 25.94 39.57
N GLY A 218 -8.20 24.69 39.20
CA GLY A 218 -7.18 23.81 39.78
C GLY A 218 -7.70 22.53 40.43
N ALA A 219 -8.99 22.24 40.35
CA ALA A 219 -9.51 20.97 40.87
C ALA A 219 -9.00 19.78 40.06
N GLU A 220 -8.40 18.77 40.69
CA GLU A 220 -8.04 17.51 40.06
C GLU A 220 -9.28 16.84 39.50
N ILE A 221 -9.19 16.47 38.22
CA ILE A 221 -10.22 15.72 37.50
C ILE A 221 -10.26 14.30 38.12
N LYS A 222 -11.27 14.00 38.91
CA LYS A 222 -11.36 12.74 39.65
C LYS A 222 -11.74 11.51 38.82
N ASN A 223 -12.39 11.69 37.69
CA ASN A 223 -12.73 10.60 36.77
C ASN A 223 -12.35 11.03 35.36
N LYS A 224 -11.24 10.51 34.86
CA LYS A 224 -10.81 10.68 33.48
C LYS A 224 -11.42 9.55 32.67
N GLU A 225 -12.23 9.90 31.68
CA GLU A 225 -12.69 8.97 30.66
C GLU A 225 -12.01 9.30 29.34
N GLU A 226 -11.56 8.29 28.63
CA GLU A 226 -10.95 8.44 27.32
C GLU A 226 -11.97 8.14 26.23
N TYR A 227 -12.07 9.06 25.30
CA TYR A 227 -12.91 8.92 24.11
C TYR A 227 -12.03 8.97 22.85
N LEU A 228 -12.45 8.26 21.82
CA LEU A 228 -11.79 8.22 20.53
C LEU A 228 -12.71 8.76 19.45
N LEU A 229 -12.14 9.54 18.54
CA LEU A 229 -12.79 9.83 17.27
C LEU A 229 -12.81 8.53 16.46
N LYS A 230 -13.96 8.08 16.00
CA LYS A 230 -14.08 6.81 15.28
C LYS A 230 -13.28 6.83 13.98
N PRO A 231 -12.28 5.96 13.80
CA PRO A 231 -11.53 5.85 12.55
C PRO A 231 -12.31 5.08 11.48
N MET A 232 -13.23 4.22 11.91
CA MET A 232 -14.10 3.41 11.06
C MET A 232 -15.40 3.08 11.79
N ASN A 233 -16.40 2.63 11.02
CA ASN A 233 -17.75 2.37 11.55
C ASN A 233 -17.92 0.93 12.09
N CYS A 234 -16.87 0.09 12.11
CA CYS A 234 -16.96 -1.34 12.40
C CYS A 234 -17.30 -1.68 13.87
N PRO A 235 -16.79 -0.97 14.89
CA PRO A 235 -17.17 -1.23 16.27
C PRO A 235 -18.57 -0.77 16.61
#